data_3dbb01066ea9d7f5d1d18e5f4fa108ce
#
_entry.id   3dbb01066ea9d7f5d1d18e5f4fa108ce
#
_cell.length_a   1.000
_cell.length_b   1.000
_cell.length_c   1.000
_cell.angle_alpha   90.00
_cell.angle_beta   90.00
_cell.angle_gamma   90.00
#
_symmetry.space_group_name_H-M   'P 1'
#
loop_
_entity.id
_entity.type
_entity.pdbx_description
1 polymer ?
#
loop_
_entity_poly.entity_id
_entity_poly.type
_entity_poly.pdbx_seq_one_letter_code
_entity_poly.pdbx_strand_id
1 'polypeptide(L)'
;MNINFDRRVDRRGTDSYKWDDNERLFGRRDLLPFWVADMDFATPTPILDAIRSRCEHPVLGYGIRSDSYFEAIEDWLKRRHHWDVPREWMMFCPPSSIVGIHGVISLLTEPGDSILVPVPTYGPLIGLVVDNQRRILECPVREDNEGRFHLDIADMESRIEDDTKMVVFCSPHNPVGRVFTLDELTALADFAECHNLIVVSDEVHMDLVMPGHEHIPYGSIGGERSVTVISPNKTFNTAGLPQATLIMPDAELRERYQEFLNTTQLNHDNTFGAEAMIAGYHYCEDWVDTVVSYIAENHRIAEQFMEKQVPGVRKVTAEGTYLGWLDFRQTGLSQDEIMERLVNTGGVGLYSGTDFGAQGEGFFRMNIACPRGTLQQGLEGVRRAITAY
;
A
#
# COMPACT_ATOMS: atom_id res chain seq x y z
N MET A 1 -7.23 -9.66 23.55
CA MET A 1 -7.94 -10.71 22.76
C MET A 1 -6.99 -11.86 22.48
N ASN A 2 -7.47 -13.12 22.54
CA ASN A 2 -6.60 -14.26 22.15
C ASN A 2 -6.68 -14.39 20.63
N ILE A 3 -5.81 -13.68 19.89
CA ILE A 3 -5.82 -13.63 18.44
C ILE A 3 -4.91 -14.74 17.92
N ASN A 4 -5.47 -15.68 17.15
CA ASN A 4 -4.72 -16.78 16.57
C ASN A 4 -4.58 -16.58 15.05
N PHE A 5 -3.46 -16.00 14.62
CA PHE A 5 -3.14 -15.78 13.21
C PHE A 5 -2.70 -17.06 12.46
N ASP A 6 -2.45 -18.18 13.16
CA ASP A 6 -2.19 -19.47 12.52
C ASP A 6 -3.50 -20.17 12.08
N ARG A 7 -4.66 -19.66 12.51
CA ARG A 7 -5.95 -20.17 12.06
C ARG A 7 -6.17 -19.86 10.58
N ARG A 8 -6.26 -20.87 9.75
CA ARG A 8 -6.63 -20.71 8.34
C ARG A 8 -8.12 -20.35 8.21
N VAL A 9 -8.39 -19.33 7.43
CA VAL A 9 -9.73 -18.98 6.95
C VAL A 9 -9.80 -19.39 5.49
N ASP A 10 -10.72 -20.31 5.16
CA ASP A 10 -10.95 -20.68 3.75
C ASP A 10 -11.70 -19.54 3.04
N ARG A 11 -11.10 -19.03 1.99
CA ARG A 11 -11.63 -17.92 1.18
C ARG A 11 -12.07 -18.35 -0.20
N ARG A 12 -11.95 -19.65 -0.52
CA ARG A 12 -12.39 -20.18 -1.81
C ARG A 12 -13.91 -20.25 -1.87
N GLY A 13 -14.45 -19.90 -3.06
CA GLY A 13 -15.90 -19.89 -3.25
C GLY A 13 -16.61 -18.74 -2.51
N THR A 14 -15.89 -17.67 -2.19
CA THR A 14 -16.43 -16.46 -1.56
C THR A 14 -16.33 -15.24 -2.48
N ASP A 15 -16.11 -15.45 -3.78
CA ASP A 15 -15.82 -14.42 -4.77
C ASP A 15 -14.58 -13.60 -4.41
N SER A 16 -13.62 -14.23 -3.74
CA SER A 16 -12.37 -13.61 -3.34
C SER A 16 -11.48 -13.34 -4.54
N TYR A 17 -11.22 -12.07 -4.85
CA TYR A 17 -10.32 -11.66 -5.93
C TYR A 17 -8.95 -12.35 -5.85
N LYS A 18 -8.41 -12.53 -4.64
CA LYS A 18 -7.13 -13.20 -4.41
C LYS A 18 -7.20 -14.72 -4.64
N TRP A 19 -8.27 -15.39 -4.18
CA TRP A 19 -8.33 -16.85 -4.16
C TRP A 19 -9.10 -17.46 -5.31
N ASP A 20 -10.12 -16.77 -5.83
CA ASP A 20 -11.03 -17.33 -6.84
C ASP A 20 -10.70 -16.86 -8.27
N ASP A 21 -9.83 -15.83 -8.45
CA ASP A 21 -9.49 -15.25 -9.76
C ASP A 21 -8.12 -15.70 -10.31
N ASN A 22 -7.50 -16.73 -9.70
CA ASN A 22 -6.20 -17.25 -10.12
C ASN A 22 -6.18 -17.72 -11.58
N GLU A 23 -7.28 -18.33 -12.07
CA GLU A 23 -7.35 -18.84 -13.44
C GLU A 23 -7.23 -17.74 -14.47
N ARG A 24 -7.86 -16.58 -14.25
CA ARG A 24 -7.80 -15.46 -15.16
C ARG A 24 -6.40 -14.87 -15.29
N LEU A 25 -5.64 -14.84 -14.18
CA LEU A 25 -4.32 -14.22 -14.13
C LEU A 25 -3.19 -15.19 -14.47
N PHE A 26 -3.27 -16.43 -14.02
CA PHE A 26 -2.18 -17.40 -14.09
C PHE A 26 -2.53 -18.63 -14.97
N GLY A 27 -3.74 -18.70 -15.53
CA GLY A 27 -4.20 -19.85 -16.29
C GLY A 27 -4.49 -21.11 -15.46
N ARG A 28 -4.45 -21.00 -14.13
CA ARG A 28 -4.63 -22.13 -13.19
C ARG A 28 -5.43 -21.74 -11.96
N ARG A 29 -6.34 -22.61 -11.49
CA ARG A 29 -7.16 -22.40 -10.29
C ARG A 29 -6.50 -22.86 -8.99
N ASP A 30 -5.64 -23.86 -9.09
CA ASP A 30 -5.10 -24.61 -7.94
C ASP A 30 -3.83 -24.01 -7.32
N LEU A 31 -3.54 -22.74 -7.62
CA LEU A 31 -2.39 -22.04 -7.06
C LEU A 31 -2.64 -21.55 -5.63
N LEU A 32 -1.57 -21.50 -4.84
CA LEU A 32 -1.53 -20.71 -3.62
C LEU A 32 -1.28 -19.23 -3.99
N PRO A 33 -2.24 -18.33 -3.72
CA PRO A 33 -2.11 -16.94 -4.14
C PRO A 33 -1.36 -16.11 -3.10
N PHE A 34 -0.30 -15.44 -3.56
CA PHE A 34 0.49 -14.47 -2.78
C PHE A 34 0.60 -13.11 -3.49
N TRP A 35 -0.27 -12.85 -4.46
CA TRP A 35 -0.17 -11.70 -5.35
C TRP A 35 -0.96 -10.47 -4.87
N VAL A 36 -2.18 -10.61 -4.33
CA VAL A 36 -3.01 -9.49 -3.86
C VAL A 36 -2.51 -8.96 -2.53
N ALA A 37 -2.53 -7.64 -2.36
CA ALA A 37 -2.23 -6.97 -1.10
C ALA A 37 -3.48 -6.88 -0.19
N ASP A 38 -4.00 -8.04 0.22
CA ASP A 38 -4.93 -8.23 1.33
C ASP A 38 -4.42 -9.36 2.23
N MET A 39 -4.81 -9.39 3.50
CA MET A 39 -4.36 -10.41 4.44
C MET A 39 -5.25 -11.66 4.40
N ASP A 40 -4.68 -12.84 4.71
CA ASP A 40 -5.45 -14.07 4.91
C ASP A 40 -5.83 -14.29 6.40
N PHE A 41 -5.83 -13.21 7.17
CA PHE A 41 -6.28 -13.18 8.56
C PHE A 41 -7.72 -12.68 8.65
N ALA A 42 -8.43 -13.12 9.69
CA ALA A 42 -9.77 -12.60 9.96
C ALA A 42 -9.69 -11.10 10.33
N THR A 43 -10.60 -10.31 9.80
CA THR A 43 -10.83 -8.93 10.23
C THR A 43 -11.11 -8.89 11.75
N PRO A 44 -10.62 -7.88 12.49
CA PRO A 44 -10.85 -7.76 13.93
C PRO A 44 -12.32 -7.86 14.34
N THR A 45 -12.59 -8.59 15.41
CA THR A 45 -13.96 -8.80 15.91
C THR A 45 -14.74 -7.49 16.17
N PRO A 46 -14.15 -6.43 16.77
CA PRO A 46 -14.87 -5.17 16.98
C PRO A 46 -15.40 -4.55 15.68
N ILE A 47 -14.66 -4.66 14.58
CA ILE A 47 -15.09 -4.19 13.26
C ILE A 47 -16.28 -5.02 12.76
N LEU A 48 -16.21 -6.35 12.85
CA LEU A 48 -17.30 -7.22 12.43
C LEU A 48 -18.56 -7.00 13.26
N ASP A 49 -18.40 -6.71 14.55
CA ASP A 49 -19.54 -6.44 15.45
C ASP A 49 -20.18 -5.08 15.16
N ALA A 50 -19.39 -4.05 14.84
CA ALA A 50 -19.90 -2.75 14.41
C ALA A 50 -20.75 -2.87 13.12
N ILE A 51 -20.27 -3.64 12.14
CA ILE A 51 -21.01 -3.92 10.90
C ILE A 51 -22.32 -4.66 11.19
N ARG A 52 -22.30 -5.69 12.06
CA ARG A 52 -23.50 -6.43 12.44
C ARG A 52 -24.51 -5.54 13.14
N SER A 53 -24.07 -4.72 14.10
CA SER A 53 -24.90 -3.77 14.80
C SER A 53 -25.54 -2.78 13.84
N ARG A 54 -24.78 -2.28 12.85
CA ARG A 54 -25.34 -1.39 11.82
C ARG A 54 -26.42 -2.07 10.98
N CYS A 55 -26.31 -3.38 10.73
CA CYS A 55 -27.32 -4.17 10.02
C CYS A 55 -28.63 -4.35 10.82
N GLU A 56 -28.62 -4.21 12.15
CA GLU A 56 -29.82 -4.29 12.97
C GLU A 56 -30.80 -3.15 12.68
N HIS A 57 -30.30 -1.99 12.19
CA HIS A 57 -31.14 -0.93 11.69
C HIS A 57 -31.55 -1.20 10.23
N PRO A 58 -32.84 -1.41 9.94
CA PRO A 58 -33.30 -1.97 8.66
C PRO A 58 -33.26 -0.98 7.49
N VAL A 59 -32.94 0.29 7.71
CA VAL A 59 -32.87 1.31 6.67
C VAL A 59 -31.40 1.60 6.35
N LEU A 60 -30.95 1.25 5.14
CA LEU A 60 -29.61 1.48 4.62
C LEU A 60 -29.66 2.70 3.67
N GLY A 61 -29.99 3.86 4.22
CA GLY A 61 -30.02 5.13 3.48
C GLY A 61 -28.64 5.77 3.40
N TYR A 62 -28.59 7.00 2.84
CA TYR A 62 -27.36 7.79 2.80
C TYR A 62 -26.86 8.11 4.20
N GLY A 63 -25.57 7.87 4.41
CA GLY A 63 -24.86 8.21 5.64
C GLY A 63 -24.30 9.62 5.62
N ILE A 64 -23.95 10.12 6.80
CA ILE A 64 -23.13 11.31 6.98
C ILE A 64 -21.85 10.95 7.71
N ARG A 65 -20.82 11.74 7.55
CA ARG A 65 -19.63 11.68 8.40
C ARG A 65 -19.94 12.47 9.67
N SER A 66 -20.09 11.72 10.75
CA SER A 66 -20.38 12.27 12.07
C SER A 66 -19.10 12.81 12.74
N ASP A 67 -19.24 13.50 13.87
CA ASP A 67 -18.09 13.90 14.66
C ASP A 67 -17.23 12.70 15.06
N SER A 68 -17.83 11.55 15.40
CA SER A 68 -17.09 10.33 15.74
C SER A 68 -16.25 9.77 14.59
N TYR A 69 -16.63 10.04 13.33
CA TYR A 69 -15.82 9.69 12.16
C TYR A 69 -14.48 10.44 12.18
N PHE A 70 -14.53 11.75 12.36
CA PHE A 70 -13.33 12.59 12.36
C PHE A 70 -12.50 12.39 13.63
N GLU A 71 -13.16 12.31 14.80
CA GLU A 71 -12.49 12.02 16.07
C GLU A 71 -11.69 10.71 16.05
N ALA A 72 -12.24 9.68 15.41
CA ALA A 72 -11.52 8.40 15.28
C ALA A 72 -10.22 8.56 14.49
N ILE A 73 -10.21 9.36 13.42
CA ILE A 73 -9.01 9.64 12.61
C ILE A 73 -8.03 10.52 13.40
N GLU A 74 -8.52 11.63 13.99
CA GLU A 74 -7.72 12.56 14.79
C GLU A 74 -6.98 11.83 15.91
N ASP A 75 -7.73 11.05 16.70
CA ASP A 75 -7.17 10.30 17.82
C ASP A 75 -6.17 9.23 17.38
N TRP A 76 -6.45 8.53 16.27
CA TRP A 76 -5.55 7.51 15.73
C TRP A 76 -4.22 8.11 15.29
N LEU A 77 -4.26 9.15 14.47
CA LEU A 77 -3.06 9.83 13.97
C LEU A 77 -2.22 10.41 15.11
N LYS A 78 -2.88 11.01 16.09
CA LYS A 78 -2.21 11.57 17.26
C LYS A 78 -1.53 10.51 18.12
N ARG A 79 -2.21 9.39 18.41
CA ARG A 79 -1.66 8.32 19.26
C ARG A 79 -0.59 7.51 18.56
N ARG A 80 -0.82 7.12 17.29
CA ARG A 80 0.05 6.17 16.59
C ARG A 80 1.18 6.83 15.82
N HIS A 81 0.96 8.05 15.33
CA HIS A 81 1.87 8.72 14.41
C HIS A 81 2.33 10.09 14.92
N HIS A 82 1.99 10.46 16.15
CA HIS A 82 2.36 11.73 16.77
C HIS A 82 1.99 12.96 15.90
N TRP A 83 0.96 12.82 15.09
CA TRP A 83 0.52 13.84 14.16
C TRP A 83 -0.84 14.41 14.57
N ASP A 84 -0.86 15.68 14.96
CA ASP A 84 -2.07 16.42 15.35
C ASP A 84 -2.61 17.12 14.10
N VAL A 85 -3.65 16.55 13.50
CA VAL A 85 -4.20 16.99 12.21
C VAL A 85 -5.47 17.79 12.46
N PRO A 86 -5.55 19.06 12.01
CA PRO A 86 -6.80 19.81 12.05
C PRO A 86 -7.90 19.13 11.23
N ARG A 87 -9.11 19.04 11.80
CA ARG A 87 -10.26 18.39 11.13
C ARG A 87 -10.56 18.96 9.75
N GLU A 88 -10.42 20.28 9.59
CA GLU A 88 -10.64 20.97 8.32
C GLU A 88 -9.66 20.57 7.20
N TRP A 89 -8.54 19.92 7.53
CA TRP A 89 -7.62 19.36 6.53
C TRP A 89 -8.09 18.03 5.96
N MET A 90 -9.06 17.37 6.61
CA MET A 90 -9.51 16.04 6.25
C MET A 90 -10.57 16.10 5.17
N MET A 91 -10.24 15.63 4.00
CA MET A 91 -11.15 15.53 2.86
C MET A 91 -11.52 14.08 2.63
N PHE A 92 -12.79 13.83 2.33
CA PHE A 92 -13.26 12.50 2.01
C PHE A 92 -12.69 12.00 0.66
N CYS A 93 -12.36 10.73 0.59
CA CYS A 93 -11.73 10.12 -0.58
C CYS A 93 -12.52 8.88 -1.04
N PRO A 94 -13.71 9.03 -1.62
CA PRO A 94 -14.49 7.92 -2.12
C PRO A 94 -14.07 7.53 -3.55
N PRO A 95 -14.23 6.29 -3.95
CA PRO A 95 -14.46 5.11 -3.12
C PRO A 95 -13.14 4.52 -2.60
N SER A 96 -11.99 5.07 -2.96
CA SER A 96 -10.67 4.55 -2.57
C SER A 96 -9.57 5.61 -2.69
N SER A 97 -8.40 5.36 -2.08
CA SER A 97 -7.21 6.21 -2.19
C SER A 97 -6.84 6.53 -3.64
N ILE A 98 -6.93 5.54 -4.52
CA ILE A 98 -6.62 5.70 -5.96
C ILE A 98 -7.50 6.75 -6.64
N VAL A 99 -8.80 6.77 -6.36
CA VAL A 99 -9.72 7.78 -6.93
C VAL A 99 -9.42 9.17 -6.36
N GLY A 100 -9.07 9.27 -5.09
CA GLY A 100 -8.64 10.53 -4.49
C GLY A 100 -7.37 11.09 -5.13
N ILE A 101 -6.35 10.26 -5.31
CA ILE A 101 -5.11 10.65 -5.99
C ILE A 101 -5.39 11.06 -7.44
N HIS A 102 -6.26 10.32 -8.15
CA HIS A 102 -6.71 10.71 -9.49
C HIS A 102 -7.32 12.12 -9.50
N GLY A 103 -8.21 12.41 -8.56
CA GLY A 103 -8.81 13.74 -8.42
C GLY A 103 -7.76 14.83 -8.20
N VAL A 104 -6.79 14.59 -7.31
CA VAL A 104 -5.69 15.54 -7.02
C VAL A 104 -4.84 15.79 -8.27
N ILE A 105 -4.41 14.73 -8.98
CA ILE A 105 -3.66 14.86 -10.24
C ILE A 105 -4.45 15.70 -11.25
N SER A 106 -5.74 15.38 -11.44
CA SER A 106 -6.60 16.08 -12.41
C SER A 106 -6.82 17.55 -12.09
N LEU A 107 -6.85 17.91 -10.80
CA LEU A 107 -7.08 19.28 -10.34
C LEU A 107 -5.84 20.18 -10.40
N LEU A 108 -4.64 19.58 -10.21
CA LEU A 108 -3.41 20.32 -9.96
C LEU A 108 -2.42 20.28 -11.12
N THR A 109 -2.75 19.54 -12.16
CA THR A 109 -1.90 19.42 -13.35
C THR A 109 -2.76 19.49 -14.60
N GLU A 110 -2.12 19.73 -15.76
CA GLU A 110 -2.76 19.73 -17.07
C GLU A 110 -2.26 18.55 -17.92
N PRO A 111 -3.01 18.10 -18.93
CA PRO A 111 -2.50 17.12 -19.90
C PRO A 111 -1.18 17.57 -20.52
N GLY A 112 -0.16 16.71 -20.44
CA GLY A 112 1.20 17.01 -20.91
C GLY A 112 2.16 17.43 -19.82
N ASP A 113 1.70 17.89 -18.66
CA ASP A 113 2.56 18.13 -17.50
C ASP A 113 3.30 16.86 -17.07
N SER A 114 4.45 17.00 -16.43
CA SER A 114 5.21 15.86 -15.93
C SER A 114 5.07 15.68 -14.42
N ILE A 115 5.14 14.42 -13.99
CA ILE A 115 5.03 13.98 -12.60
C ILE A 115 6.21 13.05 -12.28
N LEU A 116 6.95 13.37 -11.22
CA LEU A 116 8.03 12.53 -10.70
C LEU A 116 7.43 11.36 -9.89
N VAL A 117 7.89 10.14 -10.17
CA VAL A 117 7.43 8.93 -9.48
C VAL A 117 8.62 8.05 -9.11
N PRO A 118 8.90 7.86 -7.82
CA PRO A 118 9.90 6.89 -7.37
C PRO A 118 9.49 5.47 -7.75
N VAL A 119 10.34 4.74 -8.49
CA VAL A 119 10.09 3.39 -9.01
C VAL A 119 11.18 2.40 -8.57
N PRO A 120 10.89 1.08 -8.40
CA PRO A 120 9.58 0.44 -8.61
C PRO A 120 8.57 0.91 -7.56
N THR A 121 7.31 1.09 -7.96
CA THR A 121 6.23 1.50 -7.06
C THR A 121 4.91 0.79 -7.38
N TYR A 122 3.89 1.00 -6.56
CA TYR A 122 2.57 0.44 -6.78
C TYR A 122 2.04 0.79 -8.18
N GLY A 123 1.89 -0.22 -9.05
CA GLY A 123 1.57 -0.05 -10.47
C GLY A 123 0.41 0.90 -10.77
N PRO A 124 -0.72 0.86 -10.02
CA PRO A 124 -1.80 1.83 -10.19
C PRO A 124 -1.39 3.30 -10.02
N LEU A 125 -0.36 3.64 -9.24
CA LEU A 125 0.13 5.04 -9.17
C LEU A 125 0.78 5.46 -10.49
N ILE A 126 1.53 4.55 -11.13
CA ILE A 126 2.07 4.75 -12.49
C ILE A 126 0.91 4.92 -13.49
N GLY A 127 -0.07 4.02 -13.42
CA GLY A 127 -1.26 4.06 -14.26
C GLY A 127 -2.02 5.38 -14.14
N LEU A 128 -2.20 5.92 -12.93
CA LEU A 128 -2.88 7.19 -12.71
C LEU A 128 -2.22 8.36 -13.43
N VAL A 129 -0.89 8.42 -13.48
CA VAL A 129 -0.16 9.48 -14.20
C VAL A 129 -0.46 9.38 -15.70
N VAL A 130 -0.34 8.18 -16.27
CA VAL A 130 -0.53 7.93 -17.71
C VAL A 130 -2.00 8.11 -18.11
N ASP A 131 -2.94 7.56 -17.36
CA ASP A 131 -4.37 7.62 -17.64
C ASP A 131 -4.92 9.05 -17.57
N ASN A 132 -4.29 9.90 -16.76
CA ASN A 132 -4.55 11.33 -16.72
C ASN A 132 -3.84 12.11 -17.86
N GLN A 133 -3.17 11.44 -18.80
CA GLN A 133 -2.42 12.06 -19.90
C GLN A 133 -1.25 12.94 -19.43
N ARG A 134 -0.68 12.65 -18.26
CA ARG A 134 0.54 13.29 -17.74
C ARG A 134 1.74 12.43 -18.12
N ARG A 135 2.90 13.08 -18.25
CA ARG A 135 4.17 12.39 -18.51
C ARG A 135 4.76 11.93 -17.19
N ILE A 136 5.22 10.70 -17.14
CA ILE A 136 5.90 10.16 -15.97
C ILE A 136 7.39 10.39 -16.08
N LEU A 137 8.00 10.95 -15.03
CA LEU A 137 9.43 11.02 -14.82
C LEU A 137 9.79 9.96 -13.77
N GLU A 138 10.19 8.77 -14.24
CA GLU A 138 10.57 7.68 -13.36
C GLU A 138 11.88 7.99 -12.64
N CYS A 139 11.86 7.97 -11.31
CA CYS A 139 13.01 8.19 -10.46
C CYS A 139 13.35 6.88 -9.74
N PRO A 140 14.35 6.11 -10.17
CA PRO A 140 14.67 4.84 -9.53
C PRO A 140 15.04 5.02 -8.05
N VAL A 141 14.34 4.32 -7.14
CA VAL A 141 14.86 4.13 -5.78
C VAL A 141 16.10 3.27 -5.89
N ARG A 142 17.20 3.71 -5.29
CA ARG A 142 18.52 3.07 -5.46
C ARG A 142 18.81 2.10 -4.33
N GLU A 143 19.23 0.91 -4.71
CA GLU A 143 19.75 -0.10 -3.79
C GLU A 143 21.20 0.22 -3.44
N ASP A 144 21.52 0.33 -2.15
CA ASP A 144 22.89 0.50 -1.67
C ASP A 144 23.65 -0.84 -1.55
N ASN A 145 24.89 -0.77 -1.10
CA ASN A 145 25.74 -1.95 -0.94
C ASN A 145 25.26 -2.91 0.18
N GLU A 146 24.36 -2.46 1.04
CA GLU A 146 23.75 -3.24 2.12
C GLU A 146 22.41 -3.86 1.68
N GLY A 147 21.96 -3.55 0.46
CA GLY A 147 20.70 -4.02 -0.11
C GLY A 147 19.48 -3.22 0.32
N ARG A 148 19.68 -2.02 0.86
CA ARG A 148 18.62 -1.10 1.27
C ARG A 148 18.32 -0.12 0.14
N PHE A 149 17.05 0.13 -0.10
CA PHE A 149 16.60 1.06 -1.13
C PHE A 149 16.41 2.47 -0.56
N HIS A 150 16.78 3.50 -1.31
CA HIS A 150 16.75 4.90 -0.90
C HIS A 150 16.08 5.77 -1.95
N LEU A 151 15.45 6.87 -1.51
CA LEU A 151 15.10 7.97 -2.42
C LEU A 151 16.40 8.63 -2.91
N ASP A 152 16.51 8.86 -4.20
CA ASP A 152 17.65 9.54 -4.81
C ASP A 152 17.23 10.95 -5.27
N ILE A 153 17.35 11.92 -4.34
CA ILE A 153 16.99 13.31 -4.63
C ILE A 153 17.87 13.89 -5.73
N ALA A 154 19.14 13.47 -5.84
CA ALA A 154 20.01 13.94 -6.91
C ALA A 154 19.57 13.42 -8.29
N ASP A 155 19.04 12.19 -8.35
CA ASP A 155 18.42 11.67 -9.59
C ASP A 155 17.13 12.43 -9.92
N MET A 156 16.28 12.74 -8.93
CA MET A 156 15.08 13.55 -9.11
C MET A 156 15.43 14.93 -9.66
N GLU A 157 16.45 15.61 -9.09
CA GLU A 157 16.96 16.89 -9.55
C GLU A 157 17.41 16.85 -11.02
N SER A 158 18.04 15.76 -11.43
CA SER A 158 18.52 15.60 -12.83
C SER A 158 17.39 15.36 -13.85
N ARG A 159 16.19 15.00 -13.38
CA ARG A 159 15.03 14.64 -14.23
C ARG A 159 13.97 15.71 -14.29
N ILE A 160 14.00 16.68 -13.37
CA ILE A 160 13.00 17.74 -13.32
C ILE A 160 12.98 18.54 -14.61
N GLU A 161 11.80 18.90 -15.07
CA GLU A 161 11.55 19.69 -16.26
C GLU A 161 10.71 20.92 -15.91
N ASP A 162 10.64 21.94 -16.77
CA ASP A 162 9.93 23.20 -16.50
C ASP A 162 8.42 22.99 -16.26
N ASP A 163 7.85 21.92 -16.82
CA ASP A 163 6.46 21.55 -16.67
C ASP A 163 6.22 20.44 -15.61
N THR A 164 7.22 20.14 -14.79
CA THR A 164 7.06 19.24 -13.66
C THR A 164 6.24 19.92 -12.56
N LYS A 165 5.15 19.27 -12.11
CA LYS A 165 4.19 19.87 -11.15
C LYS A 165 4.11 19.12 -9.84
N MET A 166 4.45 17.82 -9.83
CA MET A 166 4.09 16.95 -8.72
C MET A 166 5.11 15.83 -8.52
N VAL A 167 5.23 15.38 -7.29
CA VAL A 167 5.79 14.08 -6.92
C VAL A 167 4.67 13.20 -6.40
N VAL A 168 4.54 11.96 -6.90
CA VAL A 168 3.62 10.95 -6.36
C VAL A 168 4.44 9.78 -5.84
N PHE A 169 4.39 9.51 -4.54
CA PHE A 169 5.15 8.43 -3.92
C PHE A 169 4.32 7.65 -2.89
N CYS A 170 4.79 6.47 -2.51
CA CYS A 170 4.16 5.60 -1.53
C CYS A 170 5.06 5.47 -0.28
N SER A 171 4.51 5.65 0.92
CA SER A 171 5.24 5.52 2.19
C SER A 171 4.36 4.91 3.29
N PRO A 172 4.69 3.76 3.88
CA PRO A 172 5.79 2.82 3.55
C PRO A 172 5.76 2.35 2.10
N HIS A 173 6.94 2.19 1.50
CA HIS A 173 7.09 2.03 0.06
C HIS A 173 6.79 0.61 -0.43
N ASN A 174 5.75 0.44 -1.24
CA ASN A 174 5.39 -0.79 -1.91
C ASN A 174 5.94 -0.77 -3.36
N PRO A 175 6.78 -1.73 -3.80
CA PRO A 175 6.88 -3.08 -3.25
C PRO A 175 8.09 -3.36 -2.35
N VAL A 176 9.06 -2.47 -2.24
CA VAL A 176 10.37 -2.76 -1.63
C VAL A 176 10.34 -2.84 -0.10
N GLY A 177 9.27 -2.35 0.54
CA GLY A 177 9.08 -2.43 1.99
C GLY A 177 9.89 -1.41 2.80
N ARG A 178 10.31 -0.30 2.17
CA ARG A 178 11.01 0.78 2.88
C ARG A 178 10.08 1.61 3.74
N VAL A 179 10.56 2.04 4.89
CA VAL A 179 10.04 3.14 5.71
C VAL A 179 11.07 4.26 5.62
N PHE A 180 10.73 5.36 4.95
CA PHE A 180 11.68 6.45 4.76
C PHE A 180 11.95 7.19 6.06
N THR A 181 13.21 7.56 6.26
CA THR A 181 13.68 8.28 7.46
C THR A 181 13.26 9.75 7.42
N LEU A 182 13.35 10.43 8.57
CA LEU A 182 13.12 11.88 8.65
C LEU A 182 14.03 12.64 7.68
N ASP A 183 15.30 12.25 7.59
CA ASP A 183 16.26 12.90 6.69
C ASP A 183 15.87 12.74 5.21
N GLU A 184 15.45 11.52 4.80
CA GLU A 184 14.97 11.27 3.44
C GLU A 184 13.72 12.08 3.10
N LEU A 185 12.76 12.13 4.02
CA LEU A 185 11.50 12.88 3.83
C LEU A 185 11.72 14.40 3.88
N THR A 186 12.63 14.88 4.73
CA THR A 186 13.01 16.30 4.77
C THR A 186 13.70 16.72 3.47
N ALA A 187 14.64 15.89 2.96
CA ALA A 187 15.27 16.16 1.68
C ALA A 187 14.29 16.20 0.51
N LEU A 188 13.26 15.33 0.54
CA LEU A 188 12.16 15.37 -0.45
C LEU A 188 11.32 16.66 -0.29
N ALA A 189 11.03 17.09 0.93
CA ALA A 189 10.27 18.32 1.19
C ALA A 189 11.04 19.57 0.72
N ASP A 190 12.33 19.66 1.05
CA ASP A 190 13.22 20.75 0.60
C ASP A 190 13.31 20.81 -0.94
N PHE A 191 13.45 19.65 -1.59
CA PHE A 191 13.42 19.53 -3.04
C PHE A 191 12.08 20.00 -3.62
N ALA A 192 10.96 19.56 -3.07
CA ALA A 192 9.65 19.95 -3.54
C ALA A 192 9.38 21.45 -3.35
N GLU A 193 9.80 22.05 -2.23
CA GLU A 193 9.71 23.48 -1.98
C GLU A 193 10.56 24.28 -2.99
N CYS A 194 11.81 23.86 -3.21
CA CYS A 194 12.73 24.53 -4.15
C CYS A 194 12.15 24.61 -5.57
N HIS A 195 11.48 23.56 -6.01
CA HIS A 195 10.90 23.44 -7.35
C HIS A 195 9.40 23.75 -7.41
N ASN A 196 8.81 24.24 -6.33
CA ASN A 196 7.38 24.57 -6.27
C ASN A 196 6.45 23.38 -6.61
N LEU A 197 6.85 22.16 -6.24
CA LEU A 197 6.10 20.93 -6.50
C LEU A 197 5.07 20.65 -5.39
N ILE A 198 4.02 19.93 -5.76
CA ILE A 198 3.11 19.31 -4.79
C ILE A 198 3.53 17.85 -4.60
N VAL A 199 3.54 17.40 -3.36
CA VAL A 199 3.86 16.01 -3.05
C VAL A 199 2.61 15.28 -2.60
N VAL A 200 2.23 14.23 -3.34
CA VAL A 200 1.16 13.31 -2.99
C VAL A 200 1.77 12.05 -2.41
N SER A 201 1.54 11.83 -1.11
CA SER A 201 2.03 10.66 -0.37
C SER A 201 0.90 9.66 -0.15
N ASP A 202 1.00 8.47 -0.78
CA ASP A 202 0.11 7.35 -0.52
C ASP A 202 0.60 6.58 0.71
N GLU A 203 -0.05 6.81 1.86
CA GLU A 203 0.35 6.26 3.16
C GLU A 203 -0.63 5.18 3.67
N VAL A 204 -1.31 4.48 2.78
CA VAL A 204 -2.26 3.42 3.16
C VAL A 204 -1.62 2.25 3.94
N HIS A 205 -0.29 2.16 3.96
CA HIS A 205 0.47 1.18 4.73
C HIS A 205 1.07 1.73 6.04
N MET A 206 0.75 2.96 6.44
CA MET A 206 1.39 3.69 7.54
C MET A 206 1.44 2.94 8.88
N ASP A 207 0.43 2.12 9.18
CA ASP A 207 0.36 1.33 10.42
C ASP A 207 1.12 0.00 10.38
N LEU A 208 1.62 -0.38 9.21
CA LEU A 208 2.23 -1.69 8.96
C LEU A 208 3.75 -1.56 8.92
N VAL A 209 4.31 -1.10 10.04
CA VAL A 209 5.74 -0.81 10.22
C VAL A 209 6.35 -1.85 11.16
N MET A 210 7.46 -2.45 10.72
CA MET A 210 8.12 -3.52 11.48
C MET A 210 8.80 -2.96 12.74
N PRO A 211 8.92 -3.78 13.82
CA PRO A 211 9.57 -3.34 15.04
C PRO A 211 10.98 -2.79 14.81
N GLY A 212 11.28 -1.64 15.41
CA GLY A 212 12.55 -0.93 15.25
C GLY A 212 12.53 0.18 14.20
N HIS A 213 11.42 0.35 13.50
CA HIS A 213 11.18 1.43 12.54
C HIS A 213 9.98 2.25 12.96
N GLU A 214 9.88 3.47 12.48
CA GLU A 214 8.79 4.40 12.75
C GLU A 214 8.37 5.08 11.45
N HIS A 215 7.06 5.08 11.18
CA HIS A 215 6.51 5.83 10.06
C HIS A 215 6.32 7.29 10.43
N ILE A 216 6.83 8.17 9.61
CA ILE A 216 6.65 9.61 9.74
C ILE A 216 5.70 10.05 8.62
N PRO A 217 4.49 10.54 8.94
CA PRO A 217 3.57 11.03 7.93
C PRO A 217 4.17 12.21 7.17
N TYR A 218 4.20 12.15 5.85
CA TYR A 218 4.79 13.20 5.02
C TYR A 218 4.11 14.56 5.26
N GLY A 219 2.79 14.57 5.47
CA GLY A 219 2.05 15.79 5.76
C GLY A 219 2.45 16.51 7.05
N SER A 220 3.19 15.84 7.96
CA SER A 220 3.78 16.49 9.15
C SER A 220 5.03 17.31 8.83
N ILE A 221 5.60 17.14 7.62
CA ILE A 221 6.85 17.76 7.16
C ILE A 221 6.60 18.66 5.95
N GLY A 222 5.80 18.18 4.99
CA GLY A 222 5.67 18.77 3.63
C GLY A 222 4.85 20.06 3.56
N GLY A 223 4.32 20.58 4.68
CA GLY A 223 3.63 21.87 4.73
C GLY A 223 2.39 21.93 3.82
N GLU A 224 2.06 23.15 3.34
CA GLU A 224 0.87 23.42 2.52
C GLU A 224 0.89 22.70 1.16
N ARG A 225 2.08 22.31 0.67
CA ARG A 225 2.24 21.62 -0.61
C ARG A 225 2.20 20.10 -0.51
N SER A 226 1.60 19.58 0.56
CA SER A 226 1.44 18.14 0.77
C SER A 226 0.00 17.70 0.62
N VAL A 227 -0.20 16.51 0.08
CA VAL A 227 -1.44 15.74 0.12
C VAL A 227 -1.12 14.36 0.64
N THR A 228 -1.56 14.04 1.84
CA THR A 228 -1.34 12.71 2.46
C THR A 228 -2.61 11.89 2.36
N VAL A 229 -2.48 10.68 1.84
CA VAL A 229 -3.61 9.75 1.65
C VAL A 229 -3.49 8.63 2.67
N ILE A 230 -4.47 8.52 3.56
CA ILE A 230 -4.53 7.47 4.58
C ILE A 230 -5.75 6.56 4.38
N SER A 231 -5.66 5.32 4.84
CA SER A 231 -6.76 4.36 4.74
C SER A 231 -6.66 3.27 5.81
N PRO A 232 -7.76 2.89 6.48
CA PRO A 232 -7.80 1.77 7.43
C PRO A 232 -7.74 0.40 6.74
N ASN A 233 -7.92 0.36 5.41
CA ASN A 233 -8.19 -0.87 4.67
C ASN A 233 -7.02 -1.86 4.68
N LYS A 234 -5.78 -1.36 4.63
CA LYS A 234 -4.59 -2.23 4.73
C LYS A 234 -4.32 -2.61 6.17
N THR A 235 -4.50 -1.68 7.10
CA THR A 235 -4.30 -1.87 8.54
C THR A 235 -5.18 -2.98 9.10
N PHE A 236 -6.47 -2.95 8.80
CA PHE A 236 -7.47 -3.85 9.42
C PHE A 236 -8.00 -4.95 8.48
N ASN A 237 -7.39 -5.10 7.30
CA ASN A 237 -7.83 -6.10 6.30
C ASN A 237 -9.31 -5.90 5.88
N THR A 238 -9.69 -4.68 5.57
CA THR A 238 -11.05 -4.28 5.18
C THR A 238 -11.14 -3.75 3.75
N ALA A 239 -10.32 -4.28 2.83
CA ALA A 239 -10.28 -3.83 1.43
C ALA A 239 -11.62 -3.96 0.68
N GLY A 240 -12.52 -4.85 1.12
CA GLY A 240 -13.88 -4.97 0.62
C GLY A 240 -14.85 -3.87 1.10
N LEU A 241 -14.41 -3.01 2.03
CA LEU A 241 -15.13 -1.87 2.58
C LEU A 241 -14.29 -0.60 2.35
N PRO A 242 -14.10 -0.17 1.10
CA PRO A 242 -13.14 0.88 0.79
C PRO A 242 -13.47 2.18 1.54
N GLN A 243 -12.46 2.72 2.20
CA GLN A 243 -12.49 3.95 2.97
C GLN A 243 -11.12 4.62 2.93
N ALA A 244 -11.07 5.90 2.63
CA ALA A 244 -9.84 6.68 2.64
C ALA A 244 -10.10 8.14 2.97
N THR A 245 -9.07 8.83 3.43
CA THR A 245 -9.08 10.25 3.74
C THR A 245 -7.86 10.90 3.10
N LEU A 246 -8.06 12.05 2.45
CA LEU A 246 -6.98 12.93 2.04
C LEU A 246 -6.79 14.00 3.11
N ILE A 247 -5.55 14.23 3.50
CA ILE A 247 -5.18 15.31 4.42
C ILE A 247 -4.48 16.38 3.60
N MET A 248 -5.13 17.55 3.52
CA MET A 248 -4.73 18.67 2.68
C MET A 248 -4.66 19.95 3.52
N PRO A 249 -3.47 20.46 3.86
CA PRO A 249 -3.34 21.74 4.59
C PRO A 249 -3.81 22.95 3.78
N ASP A 250 -3.62 22.97 2.46
CA ASP A 250 -3.99 24.05 1.55
C ASP A 250 -5.53 24.19 1.44
N ALA A 251 -6.07 25.36 1.83
CA ALA A 251 -7.49 25.63 1.83
C ALA A 251 -8.09 25.75 0.41
N GLU A 252 -7.36 26.35 -0.54
CA GLU A 252 -7.84 26.49 -1.92
C GLU A 252 -7.93 25.13 -2.58
N LEU A 253 -6.96 24.25 -2.34
CA LEU A 253 -6.98 22.86 -2.84
C LEU A 253 -8.19 22.10 -2.28
N ARG A 254 -8.50 22.25 -0.98
CA ARG A 254 -9.69 21.63 -0.37
C ARG A 254 -11.00 22.10 -1.03
N GLU A 255 -11.14 23.39 -1.31
CA GLU A 255 -12.31 23.93 -1.99
C GLU A 255 -12.47 23.35 -3.40
N ARG A 256 -11.40 23.31 -4.18
CA ARG A 256 -11.37 22.71 -5.52
C ARG A 256 -11.68 21.20 -5.49
N TYR A 257 -11.13 20.49 -4.51
CA TYR A 257 -11.38 19.06 -4.35
C TYR A 257 -12.84 18.80 -3.92
N GLN A 258 -13.43 19.63 -3.06
CA GLN A 258 -14.83 19.54 -2.71
C GLN A 258 -15.75 19.78 -3.92
N GLU A 259 -15.38 20.71 -4.80
CA GLU A 259 -16.11 20.93 -6.07
C GLU A 259 -16.00 19.71 -7.00
N PHE A 260 -14.83 19.09 -7.08
CA PHE A 260 -14.64 17.83 -7.81
C PHE A 260 -15.55 16.72 -7.27
N LEU A 261 -15.64 16.54 -5.96
CA LEU A 261 -16.55 15.57 -5.35
C LEU A 261 -18.02 15.87 -5.68
N ASN A 262 -18.41 17.14 -5.68
CA ASN A 262 -19.79 17.57 -5.99
C ASN A 262 -20.13 17.31 -7.47
N THR A 263 -19.24 17.67 -8.38
CA THR A 263 -19.47 17.54 -9.83
C THR A 263 -19.44 16.09 -10.31
N THR A 264 -18.61 15.26 -9.68
CA THR A 264 -18.51 13.82 -9.98
C THR A 264 -19.52 12.96 -9.20
N GLN A 265 -20.34 13.58 -8.31
CA GLN A 265 -21.29 12.88 -7.44
C GLN A 265 -20.63 11.84 -6.50
N LEU A 266 -19.39 12.08 -6.11
CA LEU A 266 -18.64 11.20 -5.21
C LEU A 266 -18.74 11.60 -3.72
N ASN A 267 -19.77 12.34 -3.33
CA ASN A 267 -19.96 12.82 -1.95
C ASN A 267 -20.58 11.79 -0.99
N HIS A 268 -20.98 10.64 -1.50
CA HIS A 268 -21.70 9.64 -0.70
C HIS A 268 -20.76 8.66 -0.05
N ASP A 269 -20.91 8.47 1.25
CA ASP A 269 -20.10 7.57 2.03
C ASP A 269 -20.59 6.12 1.95
N ASN A 270 -19.65 5.18 2.11
CA ASN A 270 -19.95 3.78 2.39
C ASN A 270 -20.21 3.63 3.89
N THR A 271 -21.48 3.55 4.28
CA THR A 271 -21.88 3.45 5.69
C THR A 271 -21.17 2.34 6.44
N PHE A 272 -21.00 1.15 5.84
CA PHE A 272 -20.29 0.05 6.49
C PHE A 272 -18.77 0.27 6.57
N GLY A 273 -18.21 0.97 5.59
CA GLY A 273 -16.82 1.39 5.60
C GLY A 273 -16.52 2.38 6.72
N ALA A 274 -17.42 3.36 6.93
CA ALA A 274 -17.30 4.33 8.01
C ALA A 274 -17.38 3.66 9.40
N GLU A 275 -18.38 2.79 9.62
CA GLU A 275 -18.50 2.02 10.88
C GLU A 275 -17.28 1.12 11.13
N ALA A 276 -16.78 0.46 10.08
CA ALA A 276 -15.58 -0.37 10.17
C ALA A 276 -14.34 0.43 10.54
N MET A 277 -14.16 1.62 9.95
CA MET A 277 -13.04 2.52 10.25
C MET A 277 -13.10 3.03 11.69
N ILE A 278 -14.26 3.55 12.12
CA ILE A 278 -14.47 4.05 13.48
C ILE A 278 -14.15 2.96 14.50
N ALA A 279 -14.70 1.77 14.32
CA ALA A 279 -14.47 0.64 15.22
C ALA A 279 -13.00 0.18 15.20
N GLY A 280 -12.36 0.18 14.03
CA GLY A 280 -10.96 -0.16 13.86
C GLY A 280 -10.06 0.78 14.65
N TYR A 281 -10.19 2.08 14.44
CA TYR A 281 -9.35 3.08 15.07
C TYR A 281 -9.58 3.21 16.57
N HIS A 282 -10.81 3.00 17.06
CA HIS A 282 -11.08 3.06 18.50
C HIS A 282 -10.72 1.79 19.28
N TYR A 283 -10.86 0.59 18.68
CA TYR A 283 -10.87 -0.65 19.46
C TYR A 283 -9.88 -1.71 19.02
N CYS A 284 -9.12 -1.49 17.92
CA CYS A 284 -8.30 -2.56 17.32
C CYS A 284 -6.79 -2.28 17.34
N GLU A 285 -6.32 -1.38 18.18
CA GLU A 285 -4.89 -1.05 18.29
C GLU A 285 -4.05 -2.26 18.69
N ASP A 286 -4.46 -3.00 19.73
CA ASP A 286 -3.79 -4.25 20.15
C ASP A 286 -3.72 -5.30 19.03
N TRP A 287 -4.75 -5.33 18.17
CA TRP A 287 -4.77 -6.23 17.02
C TRP A 287 -3.70 -5.83 16.00
N VAL A 288 -3.55 -4.53 15.74
CA VAL A 288 -2.51 -4.01 14.83
C VAL A 288 -1.13 -4.38 15.35
N ASP A 289 -0.83 -4.14 16.63
CA ASP A 289 0.46 -4.47 17.23
C ASP A 289 0.77 -5.97 17.14
N THR A 290 -0.26 -6.80 17.36
CA THR A 290 -0.10 -8.26 17.30
C THR A 290 0.09 -8.74 15.86
N VAL A 291 -0.67 -8.22 14.90
CA VAL A 291 -0.53 -8.62 13.48
C VAL A 291 0.80 -8.16 12.88
N VAL A 292 1.24 -6.94 13.22
CA VAL A 292 2.54 -6.43 12.79
C VAL A 292 3.68 -7.30 13.32
N SER A 293 3.64 -7.69 14.60
CA SER A 293 4.63 -8.59 15.19
C SER A 293 4.63 -9.97 14.50
N TYR A 294 3.45 -10.49 14.16
CA TYR A 294 3.33 -11.76 13.43
C TYR A 294 3.87 -11.66 12.00
N ILE A 295 3.59 -10.56 11.31
CA ILE A 295 4.09 -10.28 9.95
C ILE A 295 5.62 -10.08 9.96
N ALA A 296 6.17 -9.39 10.95
CA ALA A 296 7.61 -9.22 11.11
C ALA A 296 8.32 -10.58 11.23
N GLU A 297 7.76 -11.51 11.98
CA GLU A 297 8.29 -12.87 12.08
C GLU A 297 8.14 -13.63 10.74
N ASN A 298 7.04 -13.45 10.01
CA ASN A 298 6.88 -14.01 8.67
C ASN A 298 7.91 -13.45 7.68
N HIS A 299 8.25 -12.15 7.76
CA HIS A 299 9.35 -11.57 6.99
C HIS A 299 10.69 -12.24 7.29
N ARG A 300 11.00 -12.42 8.58
CA ARG A 300 12.24 -13.08 9.02
C ARG A 300 12.32 -14.54 8.55
N ILE A 301 11.21 -15.28 8.66
CA ILE A 301 11.12 -16.68 8.19
C ILE A 301 11.36 -16.74 6.68
N ALA A 302 10.72 -15.88 5.91
CA ALA A 302 10.85 -15.84 4.46
C ALA A 302 12.30 -15.51 4.04
N GLU A 303 12.92 -14.51 4.67
CA GLU A 303 14.30 -14.09 4.41
C GLU A 303 15.28 -15.22 4.67
N GLN A 304 15.20 -15.84 5.84
CA GLN A 304 16.07 -16.98 6.19
C GLN A 304 15.84 -18.21 5.30
N PHE A 305 14.61 -18.43 4.87
CA PHE A 305 14.30 -19.54 3.96
C PHE A 305 14.94 -19.32 2.59
N MET A 306 14.77 -18.12 2.01
CA MET A 306 15.38 -17.80 0.70
C MET A 306 16.90 -17.93 0.77
N GLU A 307 17.55 -17.30 1.76
CA GLU A 307 19.00 -17.35 1.93
C GLU A 307 19.56 -18.78 2.02
N LYS A 308 18.87 -19.65 2.77
CA LYS A 308 19.41 -21.00 3.08
C LYS A 308 18.98 -22.06 2.09
N GLN A 309 17.85 -21.90 1.40
CA GLN A 309 17.22 -23.00 0.66
C GLN A 309 16.92 -22.70 -0.81
N VAL A 310 17.05 -21.44 -1.25
CA VAL A 310 16.72 -21.05 -2.63
C VAL A 310 17.91 -20.34 -3.27
N PRO A 311 18.84 -21.09 -3.90
CA PRO A 311 20.02 -20.51 -4.50
C PRO A 311 19.70 -19.44 -5.54
N GLY A 312 20.37 -18.29 -5.46
CA GLY A 312 20.19 -17.17 -6.38
C GLY A 312 18.93 -16.32 -6.12
N VAL A 313 18.17 -16.61 -5.05
CA VAL A 313 17.03 -15.80 -4.65
C VAL A 313 17.28 -15.14 -3.29
N ARG A 314 17.13 -13.84 -3.24
CA ARG A 314 17.19 -13.04 -2.01
C ARG A 314 15.84 -12.40 -1.73
N LYS A 315 15.39 -12.37 -0.48
CA LYS A 315 14.32 -11.50 -0.06
C LYS A 315 14.90 -10.20 0.45
N VAL A 316 14.45 -9.07 -0.11
CA VAL A 316 14.80 -7.74 0.38
C VAL A 316 14.27 -7.57 1.80
N THR A 317 15.12 -7.05 2.71
CA THR A 317 14.71 -6.77 4.09
C THR A 317 13.64 -5.67 4.09
N ALA A 318 12.49 -5.95 4.69
CA ALA A 318 11.39 -5.02 4.76
C ALA A 318 11.34 -4.33 6.13
N GLU A 319 11.17 -3.03 6.11
CA GLU A 319 10.97 -2.16 7.29
C GLU A 319 9.47 -1.87 7.51
N GLY A 320 8.67 -2.04 6.46
CA GLY A 320 7.22 -1.85 6.49
C GLY A 320 6.49 -2.72 5.46
N THR A 321 5.18 -2.66 5.49
CA THR A 321 4.23 -3.44 4.70
C THR A 321 4.24 -4.95 5.06
N TYR A 322 3.33 -5.70 4.50
CA TYR A 322 3.31 -7.18 4.56
C TYR A 322 3.68 -7.81 3.21
N LEU A 323 4.44 -7.07 2.40
CA LEU A 323 4.78 -7.45 1.04
C LEU A 323 6.28 -7.77 0.98
N GLY A 324 6.62 -9.01 0.71
CA GLY A 324 8.00 -9.44 0.51
C GLY A 324 8.44 -9.19 -0.93
N TRP A 325 9.55 -8.51 -1.12
CA TRP A 325 10.17 -8.27 -2.42
C TRP A 325 11.28 -9.30 -2.63
N LEU A 326 11.10 -10.19 -3.59
CA LEU A 326 12.00 -11.30 -3.88
C LEU A 326 12.84 -10.98 -5.10
N ASP A 327 14.15 -11.01 -4.96
CA ASP A 327 15.15 -10.75 -5.98
C ASP A 327 15.65 -12.07 -6.58
N PHE A 328 15.35 -12.32 -7.84
CA PHE A 328 15.75 -13.51 -8.60
C PHE A 328 16.88 -13.24 -9.59
N ARG A 329 17.43 -12.03 -9.63
CA ARG A 329 18.42 -11.62 -10.64
C ARG A 329 19.67 -12.53 -10.69
N GLN A 330 20.01 -13.17 -9.58
CA GLN A 330 21.16 -14.09 -9.51
C GLN A 330 20.85 -15.52 -9.98
N THR A 331 19.58 -15.82 -10.33
CA THR A 331 19.21 -17.14 -10.88
C THR A 331 19.63 -17.31 -12.34
N GLY A 332 19.85 -16.22 -13.07
CA GLY A 332 20.12 -16.21 -14.50
C GLY A 332 18.90 -16.53 -15.38
N LEU A 333 17.72 -16.63 -14.79
CA LEU A 333 16.45 -16.86 -15.50
C LEU A 333 15.81 -15.54 -15.91
N SER A 334 15.10 -15.52 -17.03
CA SER A 334 14.27 -14.40 -17.45
C SER A 334 13.01 -14.27 -16.58
N GLN A 335 12.37 -13.10 -16.63
CA GLN A 335 11.11 -12.82 -15.89
C GLN A 335 10.02 -13.85 -16.23
N ASP A 336 9.87 -14.17 -17.52
CA ASP A 336 8.86 -15.13 -18.01
C ASP A 336 9.16 -16.57 -17.57
N GLU A 337 10.43 -17.00 -17.62
CA GLU A 337 10.85 -18.31 -17.13
C GLU A 337 10.59 -18.47 -15.64
N ILE A 338 10.86 -17.43 -14.83
CA ILE A 338 10.58 -17.44 -13.40
C ILE A 338 9.07 -17.56 -13.16
N MET A 339 8.26 -16.74 -13.85
CA MET A 339 6.81 -16.79 -13.72
C MET A 339 6.26 -18.18 -14.10
N GLU A 340 6.70 -18.73 -15.24
CA GLU A 340 6.29 -20.06 -15.68
C GLU A 340 6.61 -21.14 -14.63
N ARG A 341 7.82 -21.11 -14.07
CA ARG A 341 8.25 -22.07 -13.05
C ARG A 341 7.50 -21.90 -11.73
N LEU A 342 7.26 -20.65 -11.28
CA LEU A 342 6.47 -20.37 -10.08
C LEU A 342 5.05 -20.95 -10.22
N VAL A 343 4.42 -20.76 -11.35
CA VAL A 343 3.06 -21.23 -11.63
C VAL A 343 3.03 -22.76 -11.83
N ASN A 344 3.85 -23.30 -12.73
CA ASN A 344 3.72 -24.70 -13.19
C ASN A 344 4.41 -25.69 -12.27
N THR A 345 5.58 -25.36 -11.71
CA THR A 345 6.37 -26.24 -10.84
C THR A 345 6.16 -25.88 -9.37
N GLY A 346 6.15 -24.60 -9.05
CA GLY A 346 5.96 -24.09 -7.69
C GLY A 346 4.54 -24.23 -7.17
N GLY A 347 3.54 -24.04 -8.04
CA GLY A 347 2.14 -24.00 -7.65
C GLY A 347 1.79 -22.75 -6.84
N VAL A 348 2.48 -21.64 -7.10
CA VAL A 348 2.30 -20.35 -6.40
C VAL A 348 2.09 -19.20 -7.38
N GLY A 349 1.16 -18.29 -7.05
CA GLY A 349 0.92 -17.06 -7.81
C GLY A 349 1.53 -15.87 -7.09
N LEU A 350 2.58 -15.28 -7.66
CA LEU A 350 3.22 -14.04 -7.19
C LEU A 350 2.95 -12.90 -8.19
N TYR A 351 3.10 -11.67 -7.73
CA TYR A 351 3.01 -10.52 -8.62
C TYR A 351 4.37 -10.29 -9.31
N SER A 352 4.36 -10.10 -10.65
CA SER A 352 5.57 -9.78 -11.40
C SER A 352 6.14 -8.43 -10.98
N GLY A 353 7.45 -8.35 -10.85
CA GLY A 353 8.10 -7.08 -10.52
C GLY A 353 7.94 -6.02 -11.60
N THR A 354 7.81 -6.42 -12.85
CA THR A 354 7.58 -5.51 -13.99
C THR A 354 6.25 -4.76 -13.92
N ASP A 355 5.27 -5.26 -13.13
CA ASP A 355 4.01 -4.55 -12.87
C ASP A 355 4.19 -3.32 -11.94
N PHE A 356 5.39 -3.13 -11.39
CA PHE A 356 5.77 -2.01 -10.52
C PHE A 356 6.70 -0.99 -11.22
N GLY A 357 6.91 -1.13 -12.52
CA GLY A 357 7.85 -0.37 -13.34
C GLY A 357 8.98 -1.25 -13.88
N ALA A 358 9.69 -0.77 -14.90
CA ALA A 358 10.75 -1.52 -15.57
C ALA A 358 11.90 -1.94 -14.61
N GLN A 359 12.13 -1.17 -13.53
CA GLN A 359 13.12 -1.46 -12.50
C GLN A 359 12.78 -2.69 -11.64
N GLY A 360 11.57 -3.20 -11.77
CA GLY A 360 11.13 -4.45 -11.13
C GLY A 360 11.50 -5.73 -11.88
N GLU A 361 12.20 -5.63 -13.04
CA GLU A 361 12.66 -6.82 -13.77
C GLU A 361 13.60 -7.68 -12.91
N GLY A 362 13.39 -8.99 -12.89
CA GLY A 362 14.08 -9.93 -12.04
C GLY A 362 13.55 -10.01 -10.62
N PHE A 363 12.50 -9.25 -10.29
CA PHE A 363 11.87 -9.31 -8.97
C PHE A 363 10.44 -9.85 -9.04
N PHE A 364 9.97 -10.36 -7.88
CA PHE A 364 8.58 -10.75 -7.67
C PHE A 364 8.10 -10.31 -6.29
N ARG A 365 6.85 -9.84 -6.19
CA ARG A 365 6.24 -9.47 -4.91
C ARG A 365 5.41 -10.62 -4.36
N MET A 366 5.68 -11.00 -3.11
CA MET A 366 4.99 -12.02 -2.35
C MET A 366 4.28 -11.41 -1.14
N ASN A 367 2.96 -11.53 -1.06
CA ASN A 367 2.21 -11.17 0.13
C ASN A 367 2.44 -12.22 1.23
N ILE A 368 2.98 -11.82 2.36
CA ILE A 368 3.29 -12.71 3.48
C ILE A 368 2.34 -12.57 4.69
N ALA A 369 1.28 -11.76 4.57
CA ALA A 369 0.23 -11.64 5.59
C ALA A 369 -0.73 -12.84 5.53
N CYS A 370 -0.20 -14.00 5.88
CA CYS A 370 -0.93 -15.27 5.90
C CYS A 370 -0.46 -16.14 7.07
N PRO A 371 -1.25 -17.17 7.49
CA PRO A 371 -0.82 -18.15 8.49
C PRO A 371 0.52 -18.80 8.13
N ARG A 372 1.38 -19.06 9.12
CA ARG A 372 2.73 -19.61 8.91
C ARG A 372 2.74 -20.90 8.09
N GLY A 373 1.75 -21.78 8.30
CA GLY A 373 1.62 -22.99 7.49
C GLY A 373 1.37 -22.71 6.00
N THR A 374 0.65 -21.63 5.68
CA THR A 374 0.44 -21.16 4.29
C THR A 374 1.72 -20.54 3.74
N LEU A 375 2.40 -19.69 4.53
CA LEU A 375 3.68 -19.11 4.16
C LEU A 375 4.71 -20.20 3.83
N GLN A 376 4.88 -21.20 4.70
CA GLN A 376 5.81 -22.30 4.49
C GLN A 376 5.52 -23.07 3.20
N GLN A 377 4.25 -23.33 2.87
CA GLN A 377 3.86 -23.97 1.61
C GLN A 377 4.22 -23.09 0.41
N GLY A 378 4.05 -21.77 0.51
CA GLY A 378 4.43 -20.81 -0.53
C GLY A 378 5.94 -20.75 -0.75
N LEU A 379 6.72 -20.64 0.34
CA LEU A 379 8.19 -20.64 0.27
C LEU A 379 8.74 -21.94 -0.33
N GLU A 380 8.18 -23.08 0.04
CA GLU A 380 8.53 -24.38 -0.56
C GLU A 380 8.13 -24.44 -2.04
N GLY A 381 7.05 -23.79 -2.44
CA GLY A 381 6.68 -23.62 -3.85
C GLY A 381 7.75 -22.83 -4.62
N VAL A 382 8.20 -21.69 -4.07
CA VAL A 382 9.29 -20.91 -4.68
C VAL A 382 10.58 -21.75 -4.78
N ARG A 383 10.94 -22.50 -3.74
CA ARG A 383 12.10 -23.39 -3.77
C ARG A 383 11.99 -24.42 -4.90
N ARG A 384 10.86 -25.14 -5.01
CA ARG A 384 10.64 -26.10 -6.10
C ARG A 384 10.78 -25.46 -7.47
N ALA A 385 10.21 -24.28 -7.66
CA ALA A 385 10.29 -23.54 -8.93
C ALA A 385 11.73 -23.30 -9.40
N ILE A 386 12.64 -23.06 -8.45
CA ILE A 386 14.04 -22.69 -8.77
C ILE A 386 14.96 -23.92 -8.77
N THR A 387 14.71 -24.92 -7.90
CA THR A 387 15.66 -26.03 -7.71
C THR A 387 15.30 -27.32 -8.45
N ALA A 388 14.15 -27.38 -9.13
CA ALA A 388 13.70 -28.59 -9.83
C ALA A 388 14.38 -28.85 -11.20
N TYR A 389 15.32 -28.00 -11.62
CA TYR A 389 15.96 -28.06 -12.93
C TYR A 389 17.48 -28.04 -12.82
#